data_5b02f2a8b676374401e86080ef284c0c
#
_entry.id   5b02f2a8b676374401e86080ef284c0c
#
_cell.length_a   1.000
_cell.length_b   1.000
_cell.length_c   1.000
_cell.angle_alpha   90.00
_cell.angle_beta   90.00
_cell.angle_gamma   90.00
#
_symmetry.space_group_name_H-M   'P 1'
#
loop_
_entity.id
_entity.type
_entity.pdbx_description
1 polymer ?
#
loop_
_entity_poly.entity_id
_entity_poly.type
_entity_poly.pdbx_seq_one_letter_code
_entity_poly.pdbx_strand_id
1 'polypeptide(L)'
;MAVTDFDTKVAVVVRGDLAGWQRLNVCAFVISGVTAAAGPAAVGEDYVDGDGNRYLPLLVQPVLIFEASADKLTTVRERAQRREVPIALYTADMFSTGHDSANRAAVRSAAAADLDLVGIALRAAHRDADAVLRGLRRHP
;
A
#
# COMPACT_ATOMS: atom_id res chain seq x y z
N MET A 1 -27.51 -7.88 3.47
CA MET A 1 -26.89 -7.04 2.43
C MET A 1 -25.92 -7.89 1.62
N ALA A 2 -26.03 -7.83 0.33
CA ALA A 2 -25.11 -8.56 -0.53
C ALA A 2 -23.69 -8.02 -0.34
N VAL A 3 -22.71 -8.93 -0.29
CA VAL A 3 -21.31 -8.54 -0.32
C VAL A 3 -21.04 -7.97 -1.72
N THR A 4 -20.50 -6.77 -1.77
CA THR A 4 -20.11 -6.18 -3.04
C THR A 4 -18.80 -6.84 -3.51
N ASP A 5 -18.87 -7.48 -4.67
CA ASP A 5 -17.69 -8.01 -5.32
C ASP A 5 -16.98 -6.89 -6.06
N PHE A 6 -15.73 -6.66 -5.70
CA PHE A 6 -14.88 -5.71 -6.39
C PHE A 6 -14.02 -6.45 -7.41
N ASP A 7 -13.84 -5.85 -8.59
CA ASP A 7 -12.96 -6.39 -9.63
C ASP A 7 -11.49 -6.34 -9.24
N THR A 8 -11.17 -5.56 -8.22
CA THR A 8 -9.80 -5.35 -7.76
C THR A 8 -9.64 -5.73 -6.30
N LYS A 9 -8.38 -5.96 -5.92
CA LYS A 9 -7.96 -6.03 -4.52
C LYS A 9 -7.06 -4.84 -4.20
N VAL A 10 -7.23 -4.29 -3.01
CA VAL A 10 -6.32 -3.30 -2.43
C VAL A 10 -5.55 -3.99 -1.32
N ALA A 11 -4.24 -3.92 -1.38
CA ALA A 11 -3.39 -4.60 -0.41
C ALA A 11 -2.21 -3.75 -0.01
N VAL A 12 -1.80 -3.91 1.25
CA VAL A 12 -0.56 -3.36 1.79
C VAL A 12 0.29 -4.51 2.29
N VAL A 13 1.58 -4.46 1.98
CA VAL A 13 2.57 -5.39 2.51
C VAL A 13 3.54 -4.59 3.35
N VAL A 14 3.66 -4.90 4.62
CA VAL A 14 4.52 -4.18 5.56
C VAL A 14 5.56 -5.11 6.16
N ARG A 15 6.77 -4.57 6.36
CA ARG A 15 7.86 -5.38 6.93
C ARG A 15 7.62 -5.66 8.42
N GLY A 16 7.81 -6.93 8.80
CA GLY A 16 7.46 -7.42 10.13
C GLY A 16 8.39 -7.00 11.26
N ASP A 17 9.62 -6.56 10.95
CA ASP A 17 10.62 -6.18 11.94
C ASP A 17 10.60 -4.70 12.34
N LEU A 18 9.62 -3.94 11.86
CA LEU A 18 9.48 -2.53 12.20
C LEU A 18 8.83 -2.36 13.60
N ALA A 19 9.14 -1.24 14.24
CA ALA A 19 8.39 -0.81 15.42
C ALA A 19 6.92 -0.56 15.06
N GLY A 20 6.02 -0.67 16.05
CA GLY A 20 4.58 -0.52 15.80
C GLY A 20 4.21 0.77 15.10
N TRP A 21 4.74 1.91 15.57
CA TRP A 21 4.43 3.21 14.95
C TRP A 21 4.94 3.30 13.50
N GLN A 22 6.08 2.65 13.20
CA GLN A 22 6.62 2.62 11.84
C GLN A 22 5.72 1.84 10.89
N ARG A 23 5.21 0.68 11.34
CA ARG A 23 4.27 -0.12 10.54
C ARG A 23 3.02 0.69 10.20
N LEU A 24 2.45 1.35 11.18
CA LEU A 24 1.25 2.17 10.99
C LEU A 24 1.52 3.35 10.06
N ASN A 25 2.65 4.01 10.25
CA ASN A 25 3.04 5.14 9.41
C ASN A 25 3.26 4.74 7.95
N VAL A 26 3.94 3.62 7.72
CA VAL A 26 4.18 3.08 6.39
C VAL A 26 2.84 2.75 5.71
N CYS A 27 1.94 2.06 6.40
CA CYS A 27 0.62 1.73 5.84
C CYS A 27 -0.15 2.98 5.44
N ALA A 28 -0.14 4.02 6.27
CA ALA A 28 -0.83 5.27 5.98
C ALA A 28 -0.26 5.96 4.72
N PHE A 29 1.05 5.98 4.58
CA PHE A 29 1.70 6.61 3.43
C PHE A 29 1.46 5.85 2.13
N VAL A 30 1.70 4.53 2.12
CA VAL A 30 1.61 3.78 0.86
C VAL A 30 0.17 3.67 0.35
N ILE A 31 -0.80 3.64 1.24
CA ILE A 31 -2.20 3.62 0.81
C ILE A 31 -2.63 4.95 0.18
N SER A 32 -1.99 6.05 0.57
CA SER A 32 -2.30 7.35 -0.04
C SER A 32 -1.98 7.37 -1.53
N GLY A 33 -0.87 6.76 -1.94
CA GLY A 33 -0.48 6.69 -3.35
C GLY A 33 -1.45 5.84 -4.18
N VAL A 34 -1.88 4.73 -3.64
CA VAL A 34 -2.86 3.84 -4.29
C VAL A 34 -4.20 4.54 -4.43
N THR A 35 -4.66 5.22 -3.39
CA THR A 35 -5.93 5.95 -3.39
C THR A 35 -5.90 7.07 -4.41
N ALA A 36 -4.82 7.84 -4.45
CA ALA A 36 -4.66 8.92 -5.42
C ALA A 36 -4.68 8.41 -6.87
N ALA A 37 -3.99 7.30 -7.12
CA ALA A 37 -3.93 6.69 -8.46
C ALA A 37 -5.29 6.13 -8.89
N ALA A 38 -6.04 5.56 -7.97
CA ALA A 38 -7.36 4.97 -8.25
C ALA A 38 -8.41 6.03 -8.57
N GLY A 39 -8.25 7.23 -8.03
CA GLY A 39 -9.13 8.35 -8.27
C GLY A 39 -10.45 8.31 -7.49
N PRO A 40 -11.36 9.27 -7.76
CA PRO A 40 -12.59 9.43 -6.96
C PRO A 40 -13.52 8.21 -6.93
N ALA A 41 -13.48 7.36 -7.95
CA ALA A 41 -14.33 6.17 -8.03
C ALA A 41 -13.99 5.13 -6.95
N ALA A 42 -12.78 5.17 -6.39
CA ALA A 42 -12.38 4.23 -5.34
C ALA A 42 -12.79 4.69 -3.95
N VAL A 43 -13.29 5.92 -3.81
CA VAL A 43 -13.66 6.54 -2.56
C VAL A 43 -15.17 6.73 -2.54
N GLY A 44 -15.80 6.45 -1.40
CA GLY A 44 -17.25 6.57 -1.27
C GLY A 44 -17.72 7.99 -1.01
N GLU A 45 -18.95 8.08 -0.57
CA GLU A 45 -19.55 9.35 -0.16
C GLU A 45 -19.04 9.76 1.22
N ASP A 46 -19.20 11.03 1.55
CA ASP A 46 -18.92 11.52 2.90
C ASP A 46 -19.77 10.75 3.91
N TYR A 47 -19.19 10.52 5.07
CA TYR A 47 -19.93 10.00 6.21
C TYR A 47 -20.71 11.12 6.86
N VAL A 48 -21.91 10.80 7.32
CA VAL A 48 -22.78 11.75 8.03
C VAL A 48 -23.28 11.07 9.29
N ASP A 49 -23.10 11.72 10.44
CA ASP A 49 -23.60 11.17 11.70
C ASP A 49 -25.10 11.46 11.92
N GLY A 50 -25.63 10.99 13.03
CA GLY A 50 -27.05 11.15 13.34
C GLY A 50 -27.49 12.60 13.57
N ASP A 51 -26.55 13.50 13.79
CA ASP A 51 -26.82 14.94 13.97
C ASP A 51 -26.56 15.76 12.71
N GLY A 52 -26.18 15.10 11.61
CA GLY A 52 -25.93 15.76 10.32
C GLY A 52 -24.53 16.31 10.11
N ASN A 53 -23.59 15.99 10.98
CA ASN A 53 -22.21 16.38 10.80
C ASN A 53 -21.53 15.52 9.72
N ARG A 54 -20.75 16.16 8.85
CA ARG A 54 -20.07 15.49 7.73
C ARG A 54 -18.63 15.17 8.06
N TYR A 55 -18.21 13.99 7.58
CA TYR A 55 -16.84 13.49 7.70
C TYR A 55 -16.36 13.03 6.34
N LEU A 56 -15.03 13.07 6.15
CA LEU A 56 -14.43 12.69 4.88
C LEU A 56 -14.72 11.22 4.54
N PRO A 57 -14.81 10.91 3.24
CA PRO A 57 -15.04 9.56 2.78
C PRO A 57 -13.80 8.68 2.93
N LEU A 58 -14.02 7.37 2.88
CA LEU A 58 -12.97 6.38 2.90
C LEU A 58 -13.02 5.52 1.62
N LEU A 59 -12.00 4.69 1.42
CA LEU A 59 -12.03 3.69 0.36
C LEU A 59 -13.27 2.81 0.49
N VAL A 60 -13.90 2.49 -0.64
CA VAL A 60 -15.14 1.70 -0.66
C VAL A 60 -14.91 0.20 -0.47
N GLN A 61 -13.67 -0.27 -0.60
CA GLN A 61 -13.34 -1.69 -0.52
C GLN A 61 -12.36 -1.95 0.62
N PRO A 62 -12.33 -3.19 1.15
CA PRO A 62 -11.39 -3.55 2.20
C PRO A 62 -9.94 -3.39 1.77
N VAL A 63 -9.09 -3.02 2.71
CA VAL A 63 -7.63 -3.01 2.53
C VAL A 63 -7.06 -4.22 3.24
N LEU A 64 -6.42 -5.09 2.48
CA LEU A 64 -5.80 -6.31 3.00
C LEU A 64 -4.39 -6.00 3.44
N ILE A 65 -4.04 -6.32 4.67
CA ILE A 65 -2.70 -6.07 5.21
C ILE A 65 -1.94 -7.39 5.35
N PHE A 66 -0.75 -7.45 4.74
CA PHE A 66 0.15 -8.58 4.79
C PHE A 66 1.44 -8.19 5.48
N GLU A 67 2.09 -9.16 6.10
CA GLU A 67 3.41 -9.01 6.68
C GLU A 67 4.43 -9.77 5.84
N ALA A 68 5.62 -9.21 5.67
CA ALA A 68 6.68 -9.84 4.89
C ALA A 68 8.07 -9.49 5.42
N SER A 69 9.05 -10.34 5.08
CA SER A 69 10.46 -10.03 5.27
C SER A 69 10.95 -9.06 4.19
N ALA A 70 12.13 -8.51 4.39
CA ALA A 70 12.79 -7.66 3.38
C ALA A 70 12.91 -8.36 2.03
N ASP A 71 13.32 -9.63 2.03
CA ASP A 71 13.49 -10.41 0.80
C ASP A 71 12.15 -10.63 0.08
N LYS A 72 11.09 -10.90 0.83
CA LYS A 72 9.75 -11.09 0.24
C LYS A 72 9.23 -9.77 -0.33
N LEU A 73 9.50 -8.64 0.29
CA LEU A 73 9.13 -7.34 -0.27
C LEU A 73 9.81 -7.08 -1.60
N THR A 74 11.09 -7.40 -1.71
CA THR A 74 11.82 -7.33 -2.99
C THR A 74 11.17 -8.22 -4.05
N THR A 75 10.79 -9.43 -3.68
CA THR A 75 10.08 -10.35 -4.57
C THR A 75 8.73 -9.78 -5.02
N VAL A 76 7.98 -9.20 -4.10
CA VAL A 76 6.69 -8.55 -4.42
C VAL A 76 6.89 -7.43 -5.44
N ARG A 77 7.87 -6.56 -5.21
CA ARG A 77 8.20 -5.48 -6.16
C ARG A 77 8.53 -6.02 -7.55
N GLU A 78 9.35 -7.05 -7.63
CA GLU A 78 9.74 -7.66 -8.91
C GLU A 78 8.54 -8.29 -9.62
N ARG A 79 7.67 -8.98 -8.89
CA ARG A 79 6.45 -9.58 -9.46
C ARG A 79 5.51 -8.49 -9.99
N ALA A 80 5.33 -7.41 -9.25
CA ALA A 80 4.50 -6.29 -9.66
C ALA A 80 5.05 -5.66 -10.95
N GLN A 81 6.35 -5.45 -11.02
CA GLN A 81 6.99 -4.88 -12.19
C GLN A 81 6.79 -5.76 -13.43
N ARG A 82 6.98 -7.07 -13.30
CA ARG A 82 6.78 -8.01 -14.41
C ARG A 82 5.34 -8.05 -14.92
N ARG A 83 4.39 -7.82 -14.03
CA ARG A 83 2.96 -7.80 -14.38
C ARG A 83 2.44 -6.42 -14.70
N GLU A 84 3.31 -5.42 -14.71
CA GLU A 84 2.96 -4.02 -14.96
C GLU A 84 1.87 -3.51 -13.99
N VAL A 85 1.94 -3.97 -12.74
CA VAL A 85 1.07 -3.50 -11.66
C VAL A 85 1.75 -2.31 -10.99
N PRO A 86 1.16 -1.11 -11.05
CA PRO A 86 1.71 0.04 -10.32
C PRO A 86 1.65 -0.20 -8.82
N ILE A 87 2.71 0.18 -8.12
CA ILE A 87 2.78 0.08 -6.67
C ILE A 87 3.22 1.40 -6.05
N ALA A 88 2.76 1.65 -4.82
CA ALA A 88 3.36 2.62 -3.94
C ALA A 88 4.40 1.89 -3.08
N LEU A 89 5.50 2.53 -2.76
CA LEU A 89 6.52 1.92 -1.92
C LEU A 89 7.05 2.90 -0.87
N TYR A 90 7.61 2.34 0.19
CA TYR A 90 8.25 3.08 1.25
C TYR A 90 9.57 2.38 1.60
N THR A 91 10.65 3.15 1.71
CA THR A 91 11.96 2.62 2.04
C THR A 91 12.38 3.02 3.46
N ALA A 92 13.31 2.28 4.04
CA ALA A 92 13.82 2.57 5.38
C ALA A 92 14.45 3.97 5.46
N ASP A 93 15.08 4.43 4.40
CA ASP A 93 15.69 5.76 4.35
C ASP A 93 14.68 6.88 4.57
N MET A 94 13.44 6.67 4.18
CA MET A 94 12.39 7.68 4.34
C MET A 94 12.04 7.97 5.80
N PHE A 95 12.37 7.10 6.73
CA PHE A 95 12.19 7.41 8.16
C PHE A 95 13.13 8.52 8.64
N SER A 96 14.21 8.76 7.92
CA SER A 96 15.21 9.76 8.26
C SER A 96 15.09 11.06 7.46
N THR A 97 14.16 11.12 6.49
CA THR A 97 13.96 12.31 5.68
C THR A 97 12.96 13.24 6.35
N GLY A 98 13.08 14.53 6.04
CA GLY A 98 12.20 15.53 6.62
C GLY A 98 11.11 16.05 5.68
N HIS A 99 11.14 15.67 4.40
CA HIS A 99 10.21 16.20 3.40
C HIS A 99 10.17 15.32 2.14
N ASP A 100 9.14 15.55 1.35
CA ASP A 100 8.80 14.75 0.17
C ASP A 100 9.91 14.72 -0.90
N SER A 101 10.56 15.84 -1.18
CA SER A 101 11.64 15.86 -2.18
C SER A 101 12.85 15.02 -1.75
N ALA A 102 13.14 14.96 -0.45
CA ALA A 102 14.19 14.09 0.07
C ALA A 102 13.82 12.61 -0.07
N ASN A 103 12.56 12.25 0.05
CA ASN A 103 12.07 10.90 -0.21
C ASN A 103 12.33 10.50 -1.66
N ARG A 104 12.01 11.37 -2.60
CA ARG A 104 12.27 11.10 -4.02
C ARG A 104 13.75 10.93 -4.32
N ALA A 105 14.58 11.78 -3.74
CA ALA A 105 16.04 11.70 -3.90
C ALA A 105 16.58 10.38 -3.35
N ALA A 106 16.10 9.92 -2.19
CA ALA A 106 16.51 8.66 -1.59
C ALA A 106 16.18 7.47 -2.49
N VAL A 107 14.99 7.43 -3.06
CA VAL A 107 14.59 6.35 -3.98
C VAL A 107 15.43 6.39 -5.25
N ARG A 108 15.63 7.57 -5.80
CA ARG A 108 16.41 7.75 -7.05
C ARG A 108 17.86 7.33 -6.91
N SER A 109 18.43 7.46 -5.72
CA SER A 109 19.86 7.18 -5.47
C SER A 109 20.18 5.69 -5.41
N ALA A 110 19.19 4.81 -5.35
CA ALA A 110 19.38 3.37 -5.24
C ALA A 110 18.88 2.66 -6.48
N ALA A 111 19.62 1.64 -6.93
CA ALA A 111 19.10 0.72 -7.94
C ALA A 111 17.90 -0.06 -7.36
N ALA A 112 17.01 -0.51 -8.23
CA ALA A 112 15.79 -1.19 -7.79
C ALA A 112 16.08 -2.37 -6.85
N ALA A 113 17.10 -3.16 -7.16
CA ALA A 113 17.49 -4.32 -6.34
C ALA A 113 18.05 -3.94 -4.96
N ASP A 114 18.52 -2.70 -4.81
CA ASP A 114 19.17 -2.20 -3.60
C ASP A 114 18.21 -1.38 -2.70
N LEU A 115 16.96 -1.20 -3.12
CA LEU A 115 15.98 -0.51 -2.30
C LEU A 115 15.70 -1.29 -1.01
N ASP A 116 15.85 -0.63 0.13
CA ASP A 116 15.52 -1.21 1.43
C ASP A 116 14.03 -1.01 1.71
N LEU A 117 13.22 -1.89 1.13
CA LEU A 117 11.77 -1.78 1.17
C LEU A 117 11.22 -2.12 2.55
N VAL A 118 10.36 -1.27 3.08
CA VAL A 118 9.64 -1.50 4.33
C VAL A 118 8.13 -1.58 4.14
N GLY A 119 7.63 -1.16 2.98
CA GLY A 119 6.21 -1.29 2.65
C GLY A 119 5.93 -1.11 1.18
N ILE A 120 4.87 -1.77 0.74
CA ILE A 120 4.33 -1.68 -0.62
C ILE A 120 2.82 -1.66 -0.51
N ALA A 121 2.17 -0.88 -1.36
CA ALA A 121 0.73 -0.98 -1.55
C ALA A 121 0.40 -1.09 -3.03
N LEU A 122 -0.70 -1.76 -3.32
CA LEU A 122 -1.17 -1.94 -4.68
C LEU A 122 -2.69 -2.02 -4.73
N ARG A 123 -3.23 -1.71 -5.90
CA ARG A 123 -4.60 -2.01 -6.30
C ARG A 123 -4.54 -2.62 -7.69
N ALA A 124 -5.01 -3.84 -7.81
CA ALA A 124 -4.92 -4.58 -9.06
C ALA A 124 -6.08 -5.55 -9.20
N ALA A 125 -6.34 -6.00 -10.44
CA ALA A 125 -7.29 -7.08 -10.67
C ALA A 125 -6.93 -8.29 -9.80
N HIS A 126 -7.95 -9.03 -9.38
CA HIS A 126 -7.78 -10.18 -8.47
C HIS A 126 -6.65 -11.11 -8.91
N ARG A 127 -6.63 -11.45 -10.18
CA ARG A 127 -5.62 -12.36 -10.74
C ARG A 127 -4.20 -11.84 -10.55
N ASP A 128 -3.99 -10.56 -10.86
CA ASP A 128 -2.66 -9.95 -10.73
C ASP A 128 -2.28 -9.76 -9.27
N ALA A 129 -3.21 -9.29 -8.45
CA ALA A 129 -2.98 -9.12 -7.02
C ALA A 129 -2.61 -10.45 -6.37
N ASP A 130 -3.35 -11.52 -6.65
CA ASP A 130 -3.08 -12.83 -6.09
C ASP A 130 -1.72 -13.37 -6.51
N ALA A 131 -1.31 -13.14 -7.74
CA ALA A 131 -0.01 -13.57 -8.22
C ALA A 131 1.14 -12.79 -7.57
N VAL A 132 0.98 -11.48 -7.41
CA VAL A 132 1.98 -10.62 -6.78
C VAL A 132 2.13 -10.95 -5.29
N LEU A 133 1.03 -11.22 -4.61
CA LEU A 133 0.97 -11.45 -3.16
C LEU A 133 1.14 -12.92 -2.75
N ARG A 134 1.35 -13.80 -3.71
CA ARG A 134 1.42 -15.24 -3.46
C ARG A 134 2.46 -15.58 -2.40
N GLY A 135 2.07 -16.41 -1.43
CA GLY A 135 2.94 -16.88 -0.36
C GLY A 135 3.08 -15.95 0.82
N LEU A 136 2.42 -14.80 0.80
CA LEU A 136 2.44 -13.88 1.94
C LEU A 136 1.39 -14.24 2.98
N ARG A 137 1.70 -13.91 4.22
CA ARG A 137 0.82 -14.09 5.37
C ARG A 137 0.10 -12.79 5.71
N ARG A 138 -1.19 -12.90 6.08
CA ARG A 138 -1.91 -11.77 6.65
C ARG A 138 -1.20 -11.27 7.91
N HIS A 139 -1.21 -9.97 8.11
CA HIS A 139 -0.73 -9.36 9.35
C HIS A 139 -1.63 -9.81 10.51
N PRO A 140 -1.08 -10.32 11.62
CA PRO A 140 -1.88 -10.79 12.75
C PRO A 140 -2.64 -9.67 13.46
#